data_dd7cead667c0fb2b823774a73656c38c
#
_entry.id   dd7cead667c0fb2b823774a73656c38c
#
_cell.length_a   1.000
_cell.length_b   1.000
_cell.length_c   1.000
_cell.angle_alpha   90.00
_cell.angle_beta   90.00
_cell.angle_gamma   90.00
#
_symmetry.space_group_name_H-M   'P 1'
#
loop_
_entity.id
_entity.type
_entity.pdbx_description
1 polymer ?
#
loop_
_entity_poly.entity_id
_entity_poly.type
_entity_poly.pdbx_seq_one_letter_code
_entity_poly.pdbx_strand_id
1 'polypeptide(L)'
;MYMKNLPYVMAGILPAMWPVVSMAGEPASVDDQRPNILFILSDDHTSQSWGIYGGVLADYAQNQHIRRLASEGVVLDNCFCTNSISVPSRASILTGRYSHRNGVYTLEDSLDTSLPTIAKSLQSAGYHIALVGKWHLQS
;
A
#
# COMPACT_ATOMS: atom_id res chain seq x y z
N MET A 1 0.47 -1.67 -2.68
CA MET A 1 0.64 -2.90 -1.87
C MET A 1 -0.23 -3.98 -2.47
N TYR A 2 0.36 -5.03 -3.00
CA TYR A 2 -0.34 -6.14 -3.66
C TYR A 2 -0.45 -7.32 -2.71
N MET A 3 -1.65 -7.82 -2.51
CA MET A 3 -1.89 -9.02 -1.71
C MET A 3 -2.61 -10.06 -2.57
N LYS A 4 -1.91 -11.10 -2.92
CA LYS A 4 -2.47 -12.28 -3.57
C LYS A 4 -2.01 -13.51 -2.80
N ASN A 5 -2.84 -14.54 -2.74
CA ASN A 5 -2.39 -15.88 -2.40
C ASN A 5 -1.46 -16.36 -3.52
N LEU A 6 -0.22 -15.90 -3.53
CA LEU A 6 0.83 -16.33 -4.43
C LEU A 6 1.86 -17.11 -3.64
N PRO A 7 2.07 -18.38 -3.98
CA PRO A 7 3.24 -19.09 -3.54
C PRO A 7 4.41 -18.69 -4.41
N TYR A 8 5.21 -17.79 -4.28
CA TYR A 8 6.47 -17.46 -4.98
C TYR A 8 6.58 -16.03 -5.51
N VAL A 9 7.52 -15.31 -4.96
CA VAL A 9 8.32 -14.33 -5.69
C VAL A 9 9.78 -14.74 -5.59
N MET A 10 10.37 -15.04 -6.73
CA MET A 10 11.81 -15.24 -6.87
C MET A 10 12.44 -13.96 -7.41
N ALA A 11 13.39 -13.42 -6.69
CA ALA A 11 14.37 -12.51 -7.27
C ALA A 11 15.70 -13.27 -7.37
N GLY A 12 16.27 -13.24 -8.54
CA GLY A 12 17.46 -14.01 -8.89
C GLY A 12 18.78 -13.43 -8.41
N ILE A 13 19.74 -14.34 -8.39
CA ILE A 13 21.19 -14.32 -8.65
C ILE A 13 22.08 -14.33 -7.40
N LEU A 14 22.56 -15.50 -7.03
CA LEU A 14 23.91 -16.05 -7.02
C LEU A 14 23.97 -17.39 -6.23
N PRO A 15 24.87 -18.32 -6.56
CA PRO A 15 24.80 -19.71 -6.07
C PRO A 15 25.51 -19.85 -4.72
N ALA A 16 24.73 -19.86 -3.66
CA ALA A 16 25.15 -20.48 -2.41
C ALA A 16 24.05 -21.48 -2.06
N MET A 17 24.41 -22.73 -2.01
CA MET A 17 23.54 -23.83 -1.59
C MET A 17 23.10 -23.61 -0.14
N TRP A 18 21.93 -23.00 0.02
CA TRP A 18 21.18 -23.07 1.27
C TRP A 18 19.95 -23.94 1.03
N PRO A 19 19.59 -24.78 2.00
CA PRO A 19 18.40 -25.61 1.86
C PRO A 19 17.20 -24.66 1.74
N VAL A 20 16.50 -24.76 0.62
CA VAL A 20 15.19 -24.15 0.44
C VAL A 20 14.28 -24.87 1.42
N VAL A 21 14.06 -24.28 2.58
CA VAL A 21 12.94 -24.67 3.42
C VAL A 21 11.69 -24.24 2.66
N SER A 22 11.09 -25.21 1.98
CA SER A 22 9.76 -25.04 1.42
C SER A 22 8.79 -24.85 2.58
N MET A 23 8.50 -23.61 2.91
CA MET A 23 7.30 -23.28 3.66
C MET A 23 6.12 -23.44 2.69
N ALA A 24 5.78 -24.68 2.39
CA ALA A 24 4.49 -25.02 1.81
C ALA A 24 3.45 -24.74 2.91
N GLY A 25 2.99 -23.50 2.99
CA GLY A 25 1.73 -23.22 3.66
C GLY A 25 0.67 -24.08 2.99
N GLU A 26 -0.18 -24.72 3.76
CA GLU A 26 -1.30 -25.49 3.23
C GLU A 26 -2.04 -24.63 2.19
N PRO A 27 -2.45 -25.20 1.06
CA PRO A 27 -3.26 -24.47 0.09
C PRO A 27 -4.50 -23.98 0.83
N ALA A 28 -4.74 -22.67 0.79
CA ALA A 28 -5.95 -22.08 1.34
C ALA A 28 -7.15 -22.89 0.82
N SER A 29 -8.02 -23.31 1.71
CA SER A 29 -9.22 -24.04 1.34
C SER A 29 -9.98 -23.26 0.25
N VAL A 30 -10.54 -23.94 -0.72
CA VAL A 30 -11.20 -23.40 -1.93
C VAL A 30 -12.38 -22.45 -1.61
N ASP A 31 -12.69 -22.23 -0.35
CA ASP A 31 -13.87 -21.52 0.13
C ASP A 31 -13.58 -20.14 0.75
N ASP A 32 -12.35 -19.63 0.64
CA ASP A 32 -12.04 -18.27 1.11
C ASP A 32 -12.46 -17.24 0.05
N GLN A 33 -13.70 -16.79 0.12
CA GLN A 33 -14.31 -15.79 -0.78
C GLN A 33 -13.82 -14.35 -0.53
N ARG A 34 -12.86 -14.16 0.38
CA ARG A 34 -12.33 -12.83 0.68
C ARG A 34 -11.54 -12.27 -0.50
N PRO A 35 -11.80 -11.01 -0.91
CA PRO A 35 -11.09 -10.41 -2.03
C PRO A 35 -9.62 -10.18 -1.70
N ASN A 36 -8.74 -10.28 -2.69
CA ASN A 36 -7.39 -9.76 -2.58
C ASN A 36 -7.42 -8.24 -2.56
N ILE A 37 -6.56 -7.63 -1.74
CA ILE A 37 -6.47 -6.17 -1.60
C ILE A 37 -5.10 -5.72 -2.11
N LEU A 38 -5.11 -4.85 -3.13
CA LEU A 38 -3.91 -4.18 -3.61
C LEU A 38 -4.01 -2.69 -3.28
N PHE A 39 -3.10 -2.19 -2.45
CA PHE A 39 -2.97 -0.77 -2.17
C PHE A 39 -1.70 -0.23 -2.84
N ILE A 40 -1.86 0.78 -3.69
CA ILE A 40 -0.74 1.45 -4.38
C ILE A 40 -0.70 2.90 -3.90
N LEU A 41 0.45 3.32 -3.40
CA LEU A 41 0.72 4.69 -2.98
C LEU A 41 1.89 5.24 -3.80
N SER A 42 1.67 6.31 -4.55
CA SER A 42 2.75 7.05 -5.18
C SER A 42 3.20 8.18 -4.25
N ASP A 43 4.52 8.32 -4.10
CA ASP A 43 5.15 9.32 -3.24
C ASP A 43 5.35 10.62 -4.03
N ASP A 44 5.04 11.76 -3.44
CA ASP A 44 5.20 13.10 -4.03
C ASP A 44 4.59 13.26 -5.44
N HIS A 45 3.44 12.62 -5.68
CA HIS A 45 2.76 12.65 -6.96
C HIS A 45 1.49 13.51 -6.88
N THR A 46 1.46 14.60 -7.65
CA THR A 46 0.31 15.50 -7.72
C THR A 46 -0.83 14.91 -8.56
N SER A 47 -2.07 15.20 -8.18
CA SER A 47 -3.26 14.85 -8.99
C SER A 47 -3.22 15.49 -10.40
N GLN A 48 -2.55 16.62 -10.56
CA GLN A 48 -2.41 17.30 -11.86
C GLN A 48 -1.61 16.49 -12.89
N SER A 49 -0.78 15.55 -12.46
CA SER A 49 -0.04 14.64 -13.33
C SER A 49 -0.75 13.32 -13.60
N TRP A 50 -2.00 13.18 -13.15
CA TRP A 50 -2.88 12.07 -13.52
C TRP A 50 -3.87 12.56 -14.58
N GLY A 51 -3.77 12.04 -15.80
CA GLY A 51 -4.66 12.43 -16.90
C GLY A 51 -6.16 12.28 -16.61
N ILE A 52 -6.52 11.39 -15.68
CA ILE A 52 -7.91 11.14 -15.26
C ILE A 52 -8.56 12.33 -14.54
N TYR A 53 -7.77 13.22 -13.94
CA TYR A 53 -8.29 14.41 -13.25
C TYR A 53 -8.30 15.67 -14.10
N GLY A 54 -7.86 15.60 -15.37
CA GLY A 54 -7.97 16.73 -16.31
C GLY A 54 -7.11 17.95 -15.98
N GLY A 55 -6.05 17.79 -15.19
CA GLY A 55 -5.13 18.89 -14.86
C GLY A 55 -4.27 19.36 -16.05
N VAL A 56 -3.45 20.38 -15.82
CA VAL A 56 -2.60 21.01 -16.87
C VAL A 56 -1.64 20.04 -17.56
N LEU A 57 -1.34 18.93 -16.94
CA LEU A 57 -0.47 17.88 -17.46
C LEU A 57 -1.25 16.70 -18.07
N ALA A 58 -2.57 16.77 -18.16
CA ALA A 58 -3.40 15.64 -18.58
C ALA A 58 -3.04 15.09 -19.97
N ASP A 59 -2.69 15.97 -20.91
CA ASP A 59 -2.32 15.59 -22.26
C ASP A 59 -0.93 14.90 -22.34
N TYR A 60 -0.10 15.14 -21.35
CA TYR A 60 1.25 14.58 -21.25
C TYR A 60 1.30 13.35 -20.32
N ALA A 61 0.37 13.24 -19.39
CA ALA A 61 0.31 12.20 -18.37
C ALA A 61 -0.35 10.93 -18.90
N GLN A 62 0.33 10.20 -19.77
CA GLN A 62 -0.15 9.01 -20.47
C GLN A 62 -0.20 7.77 -19.54
N ASN A 63 -0.94 7.89 -18.43
CA ASN A 63 -1.08 6.79 -17.45
C ASN A 63 -2.17 5.80 -17.89
N GLN A 64 -1.95 5.09 -18.98
CA GLN A 64 -2.96 4.20 -19.57
C GLN A 64 -3.52 3.13 -18.61
N HIS A 65 -2.68 2.58 -17.72
CA HIS A 65 -3.12 1.59 -16.74
C HIS A 65 -3.99 2.21 -15.65
N ILE A 66 -3.70 3.46 -15.24
CA ILE A 66 -4.53 4.20 -14.29
C ILE A 66 -5.86 4.58 -14.93
N ARG A 67 -5.85 4.99 -16.20
CA ARG A 67 -7.08 5.24 -16.97
C ARG A 67 -7.95 3.99 -17.07
N ARG A 68 -7.35 2.84 -17.27
CA ARG A 68 -8.07 1.57 -17.28
C ARG A 68 -8.70 1.28 -15.91
N LEU A 69 -7.94 1.40 -14.81
CA LEU A 69 -8.49 1.26 -13.47
C LEU A 69 -9.63 2.22 -13.20
N ALA A 70 -9.51 3.48 -13.63
CA ALA A 70 -10.55 4.48 -13.49
C ALA A 70 -11.83 4.13 -14.28
N SER A 71 -11.68 3.53 -15.46
CA SER A 71 -12.83 3.13 -16.31
C SER A 71 -13.55 1.88 -15.83
N GLU A 72 -12.85 1.00 -15.10
CA GLU A 72 -13.37 -0.25 -14.56
C GLU A 72 -13.81 -0.13 -13.09
N GLY A 73 -13.48 0.99 -12.44
CA GLY A 73 -13.69 1.21 -11.01
C GLY A 73 -14.33 2.55 -10.68
N VAL A 74 -13.88 3.17 -9.60
CA VAL A 74 -14.36 4.47 -9.10
C VAL A 74 -13.22 5.46 -9.01
N VAL A 75 -13.43 6.68 -9.48
CA VAL A 75 -12.55 7.83 -9.30
C VAL A 75 -13.10 8.70 -8.18
N LEU A 76 -12.26 9.08 -7.23
CA LEU A 76 -12.63 9.94 -6.11
C LEU A 76 -12.08 11.34 -6.35
N ASP A 77 -12.93 12.26 -6.78
CA ASP A 77 -12.54 13.65 -7.09
C ASP A 77 -12.28 14.47 -5.83
N ASN A 78 -12.93 14.14 -4.72
CA ASN A 78 -12.85 14.88 -3.45
C ASN A 78 -12.23 14.02 -2.34
N CYS A 79 -11.07 13.43 -2.62
CA CYS A 79 -10.30 12.68 -1.63
C CYS A 79 -9.15 13.55 -1.13
N PHE A 80 -9.15 13.86 0.17
CA PHE A 80 -8.20 14.78 0.79
C PHE A 80 -7.21 14.03 1.68
N CYS A 81 -5.94 14.44 1.64
CA CYS A 81 -4.94 13.97 2.60
C CYS A 81 -5.10 14.70 3.94
N THR A 82 -4.83 13.99 5.01
CA THR A 82 -4.88 14.56 6.37
C THR A 82 -3.61 15.31 6.73
N ASN A 83 -2.51 15.03 6.04
CA ASN A 83 -1.22 15.68 6.15
C ASN A 83 -0.48 15.53 4.83
N SER A 84 0.22 16.56 4.38
CA SER A 84 0.86 16.63 3.06
C SER A 84 2.31 16.17 3.01
N ILE A 85 2.94 15.89 4.15
CA ILE A 85 4.34 15.40 4.19
C ILE A 85 4.40 13.91 4.49
N SER A 86 5.47 13.26 4.04
CA SER A 86 5.58 11.80 3.94
C SER A 86 5.26 11.04 5.23
N VAL A 87 5.97 11.31 6.34
CA VAL A 87 5.84 10.51 7.57
C VAL A 87 4.44 10.63 8.19
N PRO A 88 3.89 11.84 8.46
CA PRO A 88 2.55 11.96 9.01
C PRO A 88 1.44 11.45 8.08
N SER A 89 1.60 11.62 6.76
CA SER A 89 0.65 11.09 5.78
C SER A 89 0.58 9.57 5.84
N ARG A 90 1.74 8.91 5.84
CA ARG A 90 1.84 7.44 5.92
C ARG A 90 1.29 6.92 7.24
N ALA A 91 1.59 7.58 8.35
CA ALA A 91 1.04 7.25 9.66
C ALA A 91 -0.49 7.34 9.67
N SER A 92 -1.05 8.38 9.07
CA SER A 92 -2.49 8.56 8.97
C SER A 92 -3.16 7.50 8.09
N ILE A 93 -2.55 7.15 6.95
CA ILE A 93 -3.04 6.08 6.07
C ILE A 93 -3.03 4.73 6.78
N LEU A 94 -1.92 4.40 7.47
CA LEU A 94 -1.78 3.11 8.16
C LEU A 94 -2.75 2.94 9.32
N THR A 95 -2.93 4.01 10.11
CA THR A 95 -3.71 3.94 11.35
C THR A 95 -5.18 4.32 11.17
N GLY A 96 -5.54 4.94 10.03
CA GLY A 96 -6.86 5.54 9.85
C GLY A 96 -7.14 6.70 10.80
N ARG A 97 -6.10 7.36 11.34
CA ARG A 97 -6.22 8.41 12.36
C ARG A 97 -5.53 9.69 11.92
N TYR A 98 -6.11 10.82 12.28
CA TYR A 98 -5.45 12.13 12.15
C TYR A 98 -4.20 12.22 13.03
N SER A 99 -3.27 13.11 12.67
CA SER A 99 -1.99 13.30 13.37
C SER A 99 -2.16 13.55 14.88
N HIS A 100 -3.18 14.32 15.30
CA HIS A 100 -3.46 14.56 16.72
C HIS A 100 -3.92 13.29 17.48
N ARG A 101 -4.24 12.20 16.80
CA ARG A 101 -4.66 10.92 17.39
C ARG A 101 -3.61 9.82 17.21
N ASN A 102 -2.71 9.94 16.22
CA ASN A 102 -1.63 8.98 16.04
C ASN A 102 -0.27 9.49 16.55
N GLY A 103 -0.18 10.77 16.91
CA GLY A 103 1.01 11.40 17.50
C GLY A 103 2.11 11.76 16.49
N VAL A 104 1.88 11.61 15.20
CA VAL A 104 2.90 11.83 14.16
C VAL A 104 2.58 13.12 13.40
N TYR A 105 3.41 14.14 13.57
CA TYR A 105 3.22 15.49 13.01
C TYR A 105 4.33 15.89 12.04
N THR A 106 5.56 15.40 12.26
CA THR A 106 6.76 15.82 11.55
C THR A 106 7.45 14.63 10.89
N LEU A 107 8.53 14.90 10.16
CA LEU A 107 9.35 13.86 9.53
C LEU A 107 10.19 13.07 10.55
N GLU A 108 10.44 13.66 11.71
CA GLU A 108 11.26 13.09 12.77
C GLU A 108 10.45 12.26 13.78
N ASP A 109 9.12 12.36 13.73
CA ASP A 109 8.27 11.62 14.66
C ASP A 109 8.23 10.13 14.32
N SER A 110 8.15 9.32 15.37
CA SER A 110 8.00 7.88 15.27
C SER A 110 6.55 7.46 15.43
N LEU A 111 6.15 6.45 14.70
CA LEU A 111 4.83 5.85 14.88
C LEU A 111 4.85 4.91 16.08
N ASP A 112 3.90 5.11 17.01
CA ASP A 112 3.67 4.15 18.10
C ASP A 112 3.21 2.80 17.52
N THR A 113 4.07 1.81 17.64
CA THR A 113 3.83 0.45 17.11
C THR A 113 2.72 -0.29 17.85
N SER A 114 2.27 0.19 19.01
CA SER A 114 1.12 -0.38 19.71
C SER A 114 -0.22 -0.03 19.05
N LEU A 115 -0.26 1.03 18.25
CA LEU A 115 -1.48 1.47 17.59
C LEU A 115 -2.01 0.40 16.61
N PRO A 116 -3.34 0.29 16.52
CA PRO A 116 -3.96 -0.53 15.48
C PRO A 116 -3.66 0.07 14.11
N THR A 117 -3.37 -0.81 13.16
CA THR A 117 -3.15 -0.44 11.75
C THR A 117 -3.99 -1.31 10.85
N ILE A 118 -4.26 -0.84 9.63
CA ILE A 118 -4.95 -1.64 8.62
C ILE A 118 -4.26 -2.99 8.39
N ALA A 119 -2.93 -3.01 8.40
CA ALA A 119 -2.14 -4.24 8.25
C ALA A 119 -2.42 -5.22 9.39
N LYS A 120 -2.36 -4.77 10.66
CA LYS A 120 -2.68 -5.62 11.81
C LYS A 120 -4.11 -6.15 11.78
N SER A 121 -5.06 -5.28 11.39
CA SER A 121 -6.47 -5.68 11.30
C SER A 121 -6.69 -6.75 10.22
N LEU A 122 -6.09 -6.57 9.05
CA LEU A 122 -6.17 -7.56 7.96
C LEU A 122 -5.46 -8.86 8.33
N GLN A 123 -4.30 -8.78 9.00
CA GLN A 123 -3.59 -9.97 9.48
C GLN A 123 -4.45 -10.76 10.49
N SER A 124 -5.10 -10.05 11.42
CA SER A 124 -6.02 -10.66 12.38
C SER A 124 -7.25 -11.30 11.70
N ALA A 125 -7.62 -10.80 10.52
CA ALA A 125 -8.67 -11.38 9.69
C ALA A 125 -8.16 -12.51 8.77
N GLY A 126 -6.92 -12.97 8.94
CA GLY A 126 -6.35 -14.08 8.20
C GLY A 126 -5.74 -13.74 6.84
N TYR A 127 -5.53 -12.45 6.53
CA TYR A 127 -4.81 -12.06 5.32
C TYR A 127 -3.29 -12.20 5.49
N HIS A 128 -2.62 -12.65 4.45
CA HIS A 128 -1.18 -12.50 4.33
C HIS A 128 -0.84 -11.09 3.88
N ILE A 129 0.08 -10.43 4.58
CA ILE A 129 0.44 -9.04 4.36
C ILE A 129 1.85 -8.97 3.78
N ALA A 130 2.01 -8.15 2.74
CA ALA A 130 3.32 -7.77 2.22
C ALA A 130 3.38 -6.26 1.98
N LEU A 131 4.52 -5.65 2.25
CA LEU A 131 4.81 -4.26 1.92
C LEU A 131 6.07 -4.23 1.05
N VAL A 132 5.99 -3.51 -0.06
CA VAL A 132 7.10 -3.35 -1.00
C VAL A 132 7.28 -1.86 -1.27
N GLY A 133 8.49 -1.34 -1.11
CA GLY A 133 8.83 0.06 -1.38
C GLY A 133 9.15 0.86 -0.13
N LYS A 134 8.91 2.17 -0.19
CA LYS A 134 9.28 3.14 0.84
C LYS A 134 8.38 2.99 2.08
N TRP A 135 8.99 2.64 3.22
CA TRP A 135 8.31 2.63 4.52
C TRP A 135 8.27 4.02 5.15
N HIS A 136 9.45 4.61 5.39
CA HIS A 136 9.65 5.97 5.89
C HIS A 136 8.93 6.31 7.21
N LEU A 137 8.62 5.31 8.00
CA LEU A 137 8.13 5.49 9.38
C LEU A 137 9.21 4.98 10.33
N GLN A 138 9.65 5.84 11.24
CA GLN A 138 10.52 5.44 12.33
C GLN A 138 9.65 4.72 13.37
N SER A 139 10.05 3.52 13.72
CA SER A 139 9.32 2.69 14.69
C SER A 139 10.28 1.71 15.38
#